data_83d54a6a1c8546c45f5a3340dbd81f62
#
_entry.id   83d54a6a1c8546c45f5a3340dbd81f62
#
_cell.length_a   1.000
_cell.length_b   1.000
_cell.length_c   1.000
_cell.angle_alpha   90.00
_cell.angle_beta   90.00
_cell.angle_gamma   90.00
#
_symmetry.space_group_name_H-M   'P 1'
#
loop_
_entity.id
_entity.type
_entity.pdbx_description
1 polymer ?
#
loop_
_entity_poly.entity_id
_entity_poly.type
_entity_poly.pdbx_seq_one_letter_code
_entity_poly.pdbx_strand_id
1 'polypeptide(L)'
;MTIENPAQLVVEGVDRCLDLAATWPAWDGMLIYGQETDLGAGNEWTPLKALRRINDHLIDHLHEVEALLAGARPMPDKWHGRFVTLNSDYQPVTQADLDEAQSRLRRLARTYLLRYETAGPAEWDAPRGKAWTLREIATHVAHVDEYAEEVGRLG
;
A
#
# COMPACT_ATOMS: atom_id res chain seq x y z
N MET A 1 20.47 22.47 5.92
CA MET A 1 19.24 21.74 6.25
C MET A 1 18.94 20.79 5.11
N THR A 2 18.92 19.50 5.38
CA THR A 2 18.60 18.49 4.36
C THR A 2 17.09 18.47 4.15
N ILE A 3 16.64 18.66 2.92
CA ILE A 3 15.21 18.54 2.60
C ILE A 3 14.89 17.04 2.55
N GLU A 4 14.04 16.60 3.43
CA GLU A 4 13.67 15.19 3.54
C GLU A 4 12.78 14.77 2.38
N ASN A 5 13.12 13.64 1.77
CA ASN A 5 12.33 13.05 0.68
C ASN A 5 10.98 12.55 1.21
N PRO A 6 9.83 13.06 0.73
CA PRO A 6 8.53 12.65 1.23
C PRO A 6 8.25 11.15 1.08
N ALA A 7 8.87 10.49 0.11
CA ALA A 7 8.70 9.05 -0.10
C ALA A 7 9.32 8.21 1.03
N GLN A 8 10.11 8.80 1.93
CA GLN A 8 10.58 8.10 3.13
C GLN A 8 9.40 7.62 3.98
N LEU A 9 8.31 8.38 4.00
CA LEU A 9 7.07 7.97 4.70
C LEU A 9 6.49 6.68 4.14
N VAL A 10 6.62 6.46 2.83
CA VAL A 10 6.17 5.22 2.18
C VAL A 10 7.00 4.02 2.66
N VAL A 11 8.31 4.20 2.77
CA VAL A 11 9.21 3.16 3.31
C VAL A 11 8.80 2.78 4.74
N GLU A 12 8.55 3.78 5.58
CA GLU A 12 8.12 3.57 6.97
C GLU A 12 6.74 2.87 7.04
N GLY A 13 5.80 3.25 6.18
CA GLY A 13 4.49 2.60 6.08
C GLY A 13 4.60 1.12 5.71
N VAL A 14 5.45 0.80 4.75
CA VAL A 14 5.71 -0.59 4.35
C VAL A 14 6.36 -1.38 5.49
N ASP A 15 7.31 -0.78 6.22
CA ASP A 15 7.94 -1.44 7.36
C ASP A 15 6.88 -1.80 8.43
N ARG A 16 5.94 -0.91 8.71
CA ARG A 16 4.83 -1.20 9.64
C ARG A 16 3.95 -2.35 9.14
N CYS A 17 3.64 -2.38 7.84
CA CYS A 17 2.90 -3.50 7.25
C CYS A 17 3.62 -4.83 7.47
N LEU A 18 4.92 -4.86 7.23
CA LEU A 18 5.73 -6.07 7.35
C LEU A 18 5.88 -6.53 8.80
N ASP A 19 5.95 -5.60 9.75
CA ASP A 19 5.98 -5.93 11.17
C ASP A 19 4.69 -6.66 11.61
N LEU A 20 3.53 -6.19 11.16
CA LEU A 20 2.26 -6.85 11.43
C LEU A 20 2.17 -8.20 10.70
N ALA A 21 2.53 -8.21 9.42
CA ALA A 21 2.43 -9.40 8.59
C ALA A 21 3.31 -10.56 9.11
N ALA A 22 4.41 -10.25 9.78
CA ALA A 22 5.28 -11.27 10.38
C ALA A 22 4.54 -12.15 11.42
N THR A 23 3.44 -11.68 11.97
CA THR A 23 2.63 -12.42 12.94
C THR A 23 1.53 -13.26 12.30
N TRP A 24 1.27 -13.09 11.01
CA TRP A 24 0.11 -13.65 10.33
C TRP A 24 0.11 -15.16 10.09
N PRO A 25 1.26 -15.87 10.13
CA PRO A 25 1.21 -17.34 10.16
C PRO A 25 0.40 -17.93 11.33
N ALA A 26 0.14 -17.14 12.39
CA ALA A 26 -0.71 -17.55 13.51
C ALA A 26 -2.22 -17.43 13.23
N TRP A 27 -2.63 -16.99 12.03
CA TRP A 27 -4.04 -16.85 11.68
C TRP A 27 -4.79 -18.18 11.84
N ASP A 28 -5.96 -18.11 12.47
CA ASP A 28 -6.78 -19.27 12.80
C ASP A 28 -7.73 -19.73 11.66
N GLY A 29 -7.70 -19.04 10.52
CA GLY A 29 -8.55 -19.31 9.38
C GLY A 29 -9.92 -18.64 9.42
N MET A 30 -10.21 -17.89 10.48
CA MET A 30 -11.48 -17.18 10.63
C MET A 30 -11.44 -15.83 9.93
N LEU A 31 -12.48 -15.49 9.17
CA LEU A 31 -12.60 -14.17 8.56
C LEU A 31 -12.56 -13.08 9.62
N ILE A 32 -11.84 -12.01 9.30
CA ILE A 32 -11.73 -10.84 10.15
C ILE A 32 -12.60 -9.76 9.52
N TYR A 33 -13.47 -9.15 10.32
CA TYR A 33 -14.31 -8.07 9.82
C TYR A 33 -13.68 -6.73 10.15
N GLY A 34 -13.52 -5.88 9.14
CA GLY A 34 -12.95 -4.56 9.29
C GLY A 34 -13.76 -3.67 10.21
N GLN A 35 -13.09 -2.67 10.77
CA GLN A 35 -13.68 -1.77 11.75
C GLN A 35 -14.62 -0.73 11.14
N GLU A 36 -14.52 -0.48 9.84
CA GLU A 36 -15.39 0.45 9.15
C GLU A 36 -16.72 -0.25 8.81
N THR A 37 -17.73 0.01 9.64
CA THR A 37 -19.06 -0.61 9.53
C THR A 37 -19.88 -0.08 8.36
N ASP A 38 -19.53 1.06 7.79
CA ASP A 38 -20.28 1.72 6.73
C ASP A 38 -20.03 1.13 5.34
N LEU A 39 -19.07 0.22 5.22
CA LEU A 39 -18.66 -0.34 3.94
C LEU A 39 -19.50 -1.54 3.48
N GLY A 40 -20.46 -1.97 4.30
CA GLY A 40 -21.37 -3.06 3.94
C GLY A 40 -20.69 -4.41 3.77
N ALA A 41 -21.34 -5.29 2.99
CA ALA A 41 -20.82 -6.60 2.64
C ALA A 41 -19.50 -6.44 1.85
N GLY A 42 -18.49 -7.24 2.19
CA GLY A 42 -17.17 -7.20 1.54
C GLY A 42 -16.06 -6.60 2.38
N ASN A 43 -16.37 -6.06 3.56
CA ASN A 43 -15.35 -5.60 4.50
C ASN A 43 -14.76 -6.76 5.33
N GLU A 44 -14.57 -7.88 4.66
CA GLU A 44 -13.97 -9.09 5.20
C GLU A 44 -12.49 -9.09 4.88
N TRP A 45 -11.68 -9.51 5.83
CA TRP A 45 -10.23 -9.53 5.67
C TRP A 45 -9.64 -10.88 6.01
N THR A 46 -8.58 -11.21 5.29
CA THR A 46 -7.67 -12.31 5.57
C THR A 46 -6.25 -11.80 5.42
N PRO A 47 -5.25 -12.49 5.97
CA PRO A 47 -3.84 -12.08 5.78
C PRO A 47 -3.45 -11.91 4.30
N LEU A 48 -3.79 -12.86 3.44
CA LEU A 48 -3.45 -12.78 2.02
C LEU A 48 -4.18 -11.66 1.30
N LYS A 49 -5.45 -11.42 1.64
CA LYS A 49 -6.20 -10.28 1.10
C LYS A 49 -5.52 -8.96 1.45
N ALA A 50 -5.08 -8.80 2.69
CA ALA A 50 -4.39 -7.58 3.13
C ALA A 50 -3.08 -7.40 2.36
N LEU A 51 -2.26 -8.44 2.23
CA LEU A 51 -1.02 -8.37 1.45
C LEU A 51 -1.29 -7.98 0.00
N ARG A 52 -2.29 -8.57 -0.63
CA ARG A 52 -2.68 -8.27 -2.00
C ARG A 52 -3.13 -6.81 -2.13
N ARG A 53 -3.93 -6.33 -1.19
CA ARG A 53 -4.43 -4.96 -1.22
C ARG A 53 -3.33 -3.93 -0.99
N ILE A 54 -2.41 -4.19 -0.07
CA ILE A 54 -1.24 -3.33 0.17
C ILE A 54 -0.41 -3.22 -1.11
N ASN A 55 -0.12 -4.34 -1.75
CA ASN A 55 0.66 -4.39 -2.97
C ASN A 55 -0.01 -3.60 -4.10
N ASP A 56 -1.30 -3.82 -4.30
CA ASP A 56 -2.10 -3.16 -5.33
C ASP A 56 -2.15 -1.64 -5.11
N HIS A 57 -2.35 -1.20 -3.87
CA HIS A 57 -2.38 0.22 -3.52
C HIS A 57 -1.06 0.93 -3.85
N LEU A 58 0.07 0.28 -3.54
CA LEU A 58 1.39 0.81 -3.88
C LEU A 58 1.59 0.90 -5.40
N ILE A 59 1.15 -0.11 -6.14
CA ILE A 59 1.26 -0.12 -7.61
C ILE A 59 0.39 0.98 -8.22
N ASP A 60 -0.84 1.11 -7.77
CA ASP A 60 -1.80 2.09 -8.28
C ASP A 60 -1.25 3.52 -8.17
N HIS A 61 -0.79 3.90 -6.99
CA HIS A 61 -0.25 5.23 -6.79
C HIS A 61 1.13 5.44 -7.41
N LEU A 62 1.93 4.40 -7.56
CA LEU A 62 3.17 4.50 -8.32
C LEU A 62 2.88 4.81 -9.78
N HIS A 63 1.86 4.16 -10.38
CA HIS A 63 1.40 4.51 -11.71
C HIS A 63 0.96 5.97 -11.79
N GLU A 64 0.22 6.45 -10.80
CA GLU A 64 -0.22 7.85 -10.73
C GLU A 64 0.98 8.81 -10.73
N VAL A 65 1.99 8.54 -9.90
CA VAL A 65 3.23 9.35 -9.85
C VAL A 65 3.93 9.37 -11.20
N GLU A 66 4.10 8.21 -11.83
CA GLU A 66 4.77 8.11 -13.13
C GLU A 66 3.99 8.86 -14.22
N ALA A 67 2.67 8.73 -14.23
CA ALA A 67 1.83 9.44 -15.21
C ALA A 67 1.92 10.96 -15.04
N LEU A 68 1.83 11.45 -13.80
CA LEU A 68 1.93 12.88 -13.52
C LEU A 68 3.29 13.46 -13.91
N LEU A 69 4.38 12.76 -13.60
CA LEU A 69 5.71 13.19 -13.99
C LEU A 69 5.93 13.16 -15.51
N ALA A 70 5.28 12.26 -16.21
CA ALA A 70 5.31 12.20 -17.67
C ALA A 70 4.39 13.22 -18.35
N GLY A 71 3.63 14.00 -17.57
CA GLY A 71 2.62 14.91 -18.12
C GLY A 71 1.43 14.18 -18.73
N ALA A 72 1.22 12.93 -18.36
CA ALA A 72 0.13 12.08 -18.84
C ALA A 72 -1.02 12.05 -17.84
N ARG A 73 -2.19 11.63 -18.32
CA ARG A 73 -3.34 11.40 -17.46
C ARG A 73 -3.24 10.01 -16.84
N PRO A 74 -3.33 9.87 -15.50
CA PRO A 74 -3.34 8.57 -14.87
C PRO A 74 -4.54 7.73 -15.32
N MET A 75 -4.32 6.42 -15.47
CA MET A 75 -5.42 5.48 -15.69
C MET A 75 -6.25 5.38 -14.41
N PRO A 76 -7.59 5.44 -14.50
CA PRO A 76 -8.41 5.29 -13.31
C PRO A 76 -8.35 3.85 -12.80
N ASP A 77 -8.24 3.70 -11.49
CA ASP A 77 -8.44 2.41 -10.84
C ASP A 77 -9.94 2.07 -10.91
N LYS A 78 -10.26 1.00 -11.61
CA LYS A 78 -11.62 0.45 -11.70
C LYS A 78 -11.78 -0.83 -10.88
N TRP A 79 -10.72 -1.26 -10.24
CA TRP A 79 -10.71 -2.46 -9.42
C TRP A 79 -10.93 -2.11 -7.95
N HIS A 80 -12.03 -2.58 -7.40
CA HIS A 80 -12.39 -2.32 -6.01
C HIS A 80 -11.91 -3.46 -5.10
N GLY A 81 -10.60 -3.69 -5.09
CA GLY A 81 -9.97 -4.82 -4.40
C GLY A 81 -10.29 -4.94 -2.91
N ARG A 82 -10.56 -3.81 -2.24
CA ARG A 82 -10.97 -3.80 -0.84
C ARG A 82 -12.25 -4.58 -0.60
N PHE A 83 -13.19 -4.52 -1.53
CA PHE A 83 -14.53 -5.13 -1.38
C PHE A 83 -14.60 -6.54 -1.96
N VAL A 84 -13.52 -7.04 -2.53
CA VAL A 84 -13.50 -8.36 -3.18
C VAL A 84 -12.55 -9.28 -2.43
N THR A 85 -13.08 -10.41 -1.96
CA THR A 85 -12.29 -11.49 -1.38
C THR A 85 -12.21 -12.61 -2.41
N LEU A 86 -11.00 -12.92 -2.87
CA LEU A 86 -10.75 -13.95 -3.86
C LEU A 86 -10.64 -15.32 -3.17
N ASN A 87 -10.90 -16.39 -3.91
CA ASN A 87 -10.74 -17.76 -3.37
C ASN A 87 -9.34 -17.99 -2.79
N SER A 88 -8.30 -17.45 -3.45
CA SER A 88 -6.93 -17.54 -2.98
C SER A 88 -6.67 -16.81 -1.65
N ASP A 89 -7.50 -15.81 -1.32
CA ASP A 89 -7.36 -15.06 -0.08
C ASP A 89 -7.68 -15.87 1.18
N TYR A 90 -8.45 -16.97 1.04
CA TYR A 90 -8.82 -17.84 2.16
C TYR A 90 -7.72 -18.82 2.57
N GLN A 91 -6.62 -18.86 1.85
CA GLN A 91 -5.51 -19.74 2.18
C GLN A 91 -4.70 -19.20 3.37
N PRO A 92 -4.11 -20.08 4.19
CA PRO A 92 -3.19 -19.65 5.23
C PRO A 92 -1.96 -18.98 4.61
N VAL A 93 -1.41 -17.98 5.31
CA VAL A 93 -0.18 -17.33 4.90
C VAL A 93 1.01 -18.23 5.31
N THR A 94 1.91 -18.48 4.38
CA THR A 94 3.13 -19.26 4.62
C THR A 94 4.34 -18.34 4.78
N GLN A 95 5.45 -18.87 5.27
CA GLN A 95 6.71 -18.11 5.32
C GLN A 95 7.15 -17.68 3.91
N ALA A 96 6.93 -18.53 2.91
CA ALA A 96 7.26 -18.19 1.53
C ALA A 96 6.43 -17.00 1.03
N ASP A 97 5.15 -16.92 1.38
CA ASP A 97 4.30 -15.78 1.07
C ASP A 97 4.85 -14.48 1.70
N LEU A 98 5.30 -14.58 2.95
CA LEU A 98 5.89 -13.44 3.65
C LEU A 98 7.22 -13.00 3.04
N ASP A 99 8.07 -13.94 2.66
CA ASP A 99 9.35 -13.66 2.02
C ASP A 99 9.14 -12.96 0.68
N GLU A 100 8.19 -13.42 -0.12
CA GLU A 100 7.82 -12.78 -1.38
C GLU A 100 7.24 -11.39 -1.15
N ALA A 101 6.31 -11.24 -0.21
CA ALA A 101 5.71 -9.96 0.13
C ALA A 101 6.78 -8.96 0.59
N GLN A 102 7.68 -9.36 1.47
CA GLN A 102 8.77 -8.51 1.92
C GLN A 102 9.64 -8.03 0.76
N SER A 103 10.04 -8.94 -0.12
CA SER A 103 10.85 -8.60 -1.29
C SER A 103 10.12 -7.62 -2.20
N ARG A 104 8.86 -7.88 -2.51
CA ARG A 104 8.05 -7.05 -3.41
C ARG A 104 7.76 -5.68 -2.83
N LEU A 105 7.28 -5.63 -1.59
CA LEU A 105 6.89 -4.38 -0.95
C LEU A 105 8.08 -3.46 -0.70
N ARG A 106 9.23 -4.00 -0.31
CA ARG A 106 10.45 -3.21 -0.12
C ARG A 106 10.97 -2.65 -1.43
N ARG A 107 10.91 -3.41 -2.52
CA ARG A 107 11.29 -2.89 -3.84
C ARG A 107 10.35 -1.80 -4.32
N LEU A 108 9.05 -1.94 -4.08
CA LEU A 108 8.08 -0.89 -4.41
C LEU A 108 8.35 0.38 -3.60
N ALA A 109 8.53 0.26 -2.30
CA ALA A 109 8.86 1.42 -1.44
C ALA A 109 10.16 2.09 -1.89
N ARG A 110 11.18 1.30 -2.20
CA ARG A 110 12.45 1.80 -2.72
C ARG A 110 12.26 2.53 -4.05
N THR A 111 11.38 2.04 -4.92
CA THR A 111 11.08 2.67 -6.21
C THR A 111 10.45 4.06 -6.00
N TYR A 112 9.52 4.20 -5.05
CA TYR A 112 9.01 5.52 -4.67
C TYR A 112 10.14 6.46 -4.27
N LEU A 113 11.01 5.99 -3.39
CA LEU A 113 12.11 6.80 -2.88
C LEU A 113 13.03 7.29 -4.01
N LEU A 114 13.44 6.40 -4.89
CA LEU A 114 14.29 6.71 -6.04
C LEU A 114 13.59 7.65 -7.03
N ARG A 115 12.31 7.43 -7.27
CA ARG A 115 11.55 8.26 -8.20
C ARG A 115 11.40 9.69 -7.68
N TYR A 116 11.11 9.85 -6.41
CA TYR A 116 11.01 11.18 -5.79
C TYR A 116 12.37 11.88 -5.74
N GLU A 117 13.43 11.14 -5.42
CA GLU A 117 14.78 11.68 -5.44
C GLU A 117 15.17 12.18 -6.84
N THR A 118 14.90 11.40 -7.88
CA THR A 118 15.18 11.76 -9.27
C THR A 118 14.36 12.97 -9.72
N ALA A 119 13.09 13.06 -9.31
CA ALA A 119 12.24 14.20 -9.63
C ALA A 119 12.75 15.49 -8.97
N GLY A 120 13.19 15.41 -7.74
CA GLY A 120 13.74 16.53 -6.98
C GLY A 120 12.69 17.36 -6.23
N PRO A 121 13.15 18.16 -5.25
CA PRO A 121 12.25 18.88 -4.34
C PRO A 121 11.27 19.84 -5.02
N ALA A 122 11.65 20.45 -6.13
CA ALA A 122 10.77 21.38 -6.86
C ALA A 122 9.51 20.67 -7.40
N GLU A 123 9.62 19.38 -7.75
CA GLU A 123 8.50 18.60 -8.27
C GLU A 123 7.56 18.12 -7.16
N TRP A 124 8.05 17.98 -5.92
CA TRP A 124 7.26 17.41 -4.82
C TRP A 124 6.01 18.23 -4.48
N ASP A 125 6.15 19.54 -4.54
CA ASP A 125 5.08 20.49 -4.19
C ASP A 125 4.53 21.24 -5.40
N ALA A 126 4.98 20.92 -6.61
CA ALA A 126 4.49 21.54 -7.83
C ALA A 126 2.99 21.31 -8.01
N PRO A 127 2.19 22.39 -8.19
CA PRO A 127 0.76 22.25 -8.41
C PRO A 127 0.47 21.49 -9.72
N ARG A 128 -0.52 20.59 -9.67
CA ARG A 128 -0.92 19.76 -10.82
C ARG A 128 -2.43 19.85 -11.08
N GLY A 129 -2.95 21.07 -11.06
CA GLY A 129 -4.37 21.33 -11.25
C GLY A 129 -5.20 20.71 -10.12
N LYS A 130 -6.16 19.86 -10.48
CA LYS A 130 -7.00 19.15 -9.50
C LYS A 130 -6.35 17.89 -8.95
N ALA A 131 -5.24 17.43 -9.54
CA ALA A 131 -4.51 16.26 -9.05
C ALA A 131 -3.74 16.62 -7.77
N TRP A 132 -3.46 15.61 -6.97
CA TRP A 132 -2.59 15.78 -5.81
C TRP A 132 -1.16 16.13 -6.22
N THR A 133 -0.48 16.84 -5.36
CA THR A 133 0.98 16.99 -5.47
C THR A 133 1.65 15.65 -5.18
N LEU A 134 2.89 15.49 -5.59
CA LEU A 134 3.64 14.27 -5.27
C LEU A 134 3.78 14.08 -3.75
N ARG A 135 3.92 15.17 -2.98
CA ARG A 135 3.96 15.09 -1.51
C ARG A 135 2.65 14.56 -0.94
N GLU A 136 1.52 15.03 -1.45
CA GLU A 136 0.21 14.55 -1.01
C GLU A 136 0.01 13.07 -1.34
N ILE A 137 0.48 12.63 -2.50
CA ILE A 137 0.46 11.20 -2.88
C ILE A 137 1.28 10.38 -1.90
N ALA A 138 2.52 10.79 -1.61
CA ALA A 138 3.39 10.06 -0.68
C ALA A 138 2.78 9.98 0.71
N THR A 139 2.18 11.05 1.20
CA THR A 139 1.49 11.08 2.49
C THR A 139 0.32 10.11 2.52
N HIS A 140 -0.48 10.08 1.45
CA HIS A 140 -1.60 9.15 1.32
C HIS A 140 -1.11 7.69 1.27
N VAL A 141 -0.11 7.40 0.46
CA VAL A 141 0.43 6.05 0.30
C VAL A 141 1.08 5.54 1.60
N ALA A 142 1.66 6.43 2.41
CA ALA A 142 2.24 6.08 3.69
C ALA A 142 1.22 5.43 4.66
N HIS A 143 -0.07 5.73 4.47
CA HIS A 143 -1.16 5.14 5.26
C HIS A 143 -1.59 3.77 4.76
N VAL A 144 -0.83 3.14 3.91
CA VAL A 144 -1.05 1.76 3.43
C VAL A 144 -1.09 0.75 4.58
N ASP A 145 -0.47 1.06 5.70
CA ASP A 145 -0.50 0.27 6.93
C ASP A 145 -1.91 0.10 7.50
N GLU A 146 -2.86 0.97 7.15
CA GLU A 146 -4.26 0.81 7.53
C GLU A 146 -4.85 -0.52 7.05
N TYR A 147 -4.41 -1.02 5.88
CA TYR A 147 -4.84 -2.33 5.39
C TYR A 147 -4.26 -3.48 6.23
N ALA A 148 -3.03 -3.33 6.70
CA ALA A 148 -2.42 -4.29 7.62
C ALA A 148 -3.10 -4.27 8.98
N GLU A 149 -3.51 -3.10 9.44
CA GLU A 149 -4.24 -2.91 10.70
C GLU A 149 -5.61 -3.60 10.69
N GLU A 150 -6.25 -3.78 9.52
CA GLU A 150 -7.52 -4.51 9.42
C GLU A 150 -7.36 -5.96 9.88
N VAL A 151 -6.22 -6.57 9.63
CA VAL A 151 -5.87 -7.90 10.15
C VAL A 151 -5.27 -7.79 11.54
N GLY A 152 -4.39 -6.83 11.74
CA GLY A 152 -3.74 -6.56 13.02
C GLY A 152 -2.62 -7.54 13.35
N ARG A 153 -2.26 -7.56 14.61
CA ARG A 153 -1.24 -8.44 15.14
C ARG A 153 -1.88 -9.75 15.58
N LEU A 154 -1.37 -10.88 15.08
CA LEU A 154 -1.87 -12.22 15.38
C LEU A 154 -0.79 -13.02 16.14
N GLY A 155 -1.13 -13.52 17.29
CA GLY A 155 -0.19 -14.36 18.06
C GLY A 155 0.76 -13.65 19.01
#